data_13cfa492b10de71bc4e99543773cf49a
#
_entry.id   13cfa492b10de71bc4e99543773cf49a
#
_cell.length_a   1.000
_cell.length_b   1.000
_cell.length_c   1.000
_cell.angle_alpha   90.00
_cell.angle_beta   90.00
_cell.angle_gamma   90.00
#
_symmetry.space_group_name_H-M   'P 1'
#
loop_
_entity.id
_entity.type
_entity.pdbx_description
1 polymer ?
#
loop_
_entity_poly.entity_id
_entity_poly.type
_entity_poly.pdbx_seq_one_letter_code
_entity_poly.pdbx_strand_id
1 'polypeptide(L)'
;MPAVTVYLGLGSNLGDRERHLERGLRALGARGVRMTAVSSIYETEPVGGPALGPYLNLVASAETALSPEALMQAALETEAEAGRVRGLRNAPRTLDVDILFYGDLVRRTEALTLPHPRLHERRFVLVPLAEVAPRLRHPARGSTAAEMLAACPDEARVDLWPGRVVAR
;
A
#
# COMPACT_ATOMS: atom_id res chain seq x y z
N MET A 1 -1.71 23.73 5.96
CA MET A 1 -0.53 22.85 6.14
C MET A 1 0.07 22.54 4.79
N PRO A 2 1.39 22.56 4.65
CA PRO A 2 2.01 22.14 3.41
C PRO A 2 1.75 20.67 3.13
N ALA A 3 1.63 20.32 1.86
CA ALA A 3 1.42 18.94 1.46
C ALA A 3 2.69 18.12 1.68
N VAL A 4 2.49 16.89 2.10
CA VAL A 4 3.55 15.91 2.31
C VAL A 4 3.39 14.79 1.29
N THR A 5 4.49 14.30 0.75
CA THR A 5 4.46 13.14 -0.14
C THR A 5 4.33 11.87 0.71
N VAL A 6 3.35 11.06 0.37
CA VAL A 6 3.11 9.78 1.05
C VAL A 6 3.09 8.65 0.04
N TYR A 7 3.37 7.44 0.50
CA TYR A 7 3.31 6.23 -0.33
C TYR A 7 2.37 5.25 0.35
N LEU A 8 1.44 4.72 -0.43
CA LEU A 8 0.39 3.85 0.06
C LEU A 8 0.43 2.52 -0.68
N GLY A 9 0.22 1.44 0.04
CA GLY A 9 0.01 0.12 -0.56
C GLY A 9 -1.47 -0.23 -0.46
N LEU A 10 -2.05 -0.68 -1.57
CA LEU A 10 -3.42 -1.16 -1.60
C LEU A 10 -3.44 -2.60 -2.09
N GLY A 11 -4.28 -3.42 -1.47
CA GLY A 11 -4.43 -4.82 -1.83
C GLY A 11 -5.87 -5.30 -1.69
N SER A 12 -6.23 -6.28 -2.51
CA SER A 12 -7.55 -6.91 -2.47
C SER A 12 -7.43 -8.38 -2.87
N ASN A 13 -8.08 -9.28 -2.13
CA ASN A 13 -8.13 -10.70 -2.50
C ASN A 13 -9.54 -11.26 -2.51
N LEU A 14 -10.57 -10.42 -2.57
CA LEU A 14 -11.96 -10.84 -2.53
C LEU A 14 -12.78 -10.09 -3.58
N GLY A 15 -13.59 -10.85 -4.34
CA GLY A 15 -14.52 -10.28 -5.31
C GLY A 15 -13.85 -9.66 -6.52
N ASP A 16 -14.38 -8.55 -7.01
CA ASP A 16 -13.80 -7.80 -8.12
C ASP A 16 -12.63 -6.95 -7.63
N ARG A 17 -11.46 -7.57 -7.58
CA ARG A 17 -10.25 -7.02 -6.97
C ARG A 17 -9.82 -5.69 -7.62
N GLU A 18 -9.83 -5.60 -8.96
CA GLU A 18 -9.47 -4.36 -9.65
C GLU A 18 -10.40 -3.22 -9.26
N ARG A 19 -11.69 -3.49 -9.20
CA ARG A 19 -12.69 -2.49 -8.86
C ARG A 19 -12.52 -2.00 -7.42
N HIS A 20 -12.21 -2.90 -6.51
CA HIS A 20 -11.95 -2.54 -5.12
C HIS A 20 -10.74 -1.61 -5.00
N LEU A 21 -9.68 -1.89 -5.75
CA LEU A 21 -8.50 -1.01 -5.78
C LEU A 21 -8.85 0.36 -6.34
N GLU A 22 -9.58 0.41 -7.44
CA GLU A 22 -10.00 1.68 -8.05
C GLU A 22 -10.85 2.50 -7.09
N ARG A 23 -11.84 1.87 -6.47
CA ARG A 23 -12.71 2.53 -5.49
C ARG A 23 -11.91 3.03 -4.28
N GLY A 24 -10.93 2.25 -3.83
CA GLY A 24 -10.06 2.64 -2.74
C GLY A 24 -9.27 3.91 -3.05
N LEU A 25 -8.70 4.00 -4.23
CA LEU A 25 -7.97 5.19 -4.65
C LEU A 25 -8.89 6.42 -4.72
N ARG A 26 -10.10 6.26 -5.26
CA ARG A 26 -11.08 7.34 -5.32
C ARG A 26 -11.54 7.79 -3.93
N ALA A 27 -11.78 6.85 -3.05
CA ALA A 27 -12.22 7.14 -1.69
C ALA A 27 -11.14 7.92 -0.92
N LEU A 28 -9.89 7.55 -1.09
CA LEU A 28 -8.76 8.28 -0.50
C LEU A 28 -8.67 9.70 -1.10
N GLY A 29 -8.86 9.82 -2.41
CA GLY A 29 -8.89 11.14 -3.07
C GLY A 29 -9.96 12.05 -2.49
N ALA A 30 -11.14 11.51 -2.21
CA ALA A 30 -12.24 12.26 -1.61
C ALA A 30 -11.93 12.67 -0.16
N ARG A 31 -10.95 12.03 0.48
CA ARG A 31 -10.53 12.31 1.85
C ARG A 31 -9.26 13.17 1.96
N GLY A 32 -8.85 13.78 0.86
CA GLY A 32 -7.71 14.68 0.87
C GLY A 32 -6.36 14.04 0.57
N VAL A 33 -6.36 12.89 -0.08
CA VAL A 33 -5.15 12.19 -0.50
C VAL A 33 -5.07 12.22 -2.02
N ARG A 34 -4.30 13.16 -2.57
CA ARG A 34 -4.23 13.38 -4.02
C ARG A 34 -3.16 12.48 -4.64
N MET A 35 -3.58 11.52 -5.43
CA MET A 35 -2.67 10.62 -6.12
C MET A 35 -1.80 11.36 -7.12
N THR A 36 -0.49 11.12 -7.10
CA THR A 36 0.48 11.69 -8.03
C THR A 36 1.02 10.64 -9.01
N ALA A 37 1.09 9.39 -8.58
CA ALA A 37 1.44 8.28 -9.45
C ALA A 37 0.86 6.98 -8.88
N VAL A 38 0.51 6.06 -9.75
CA VAL A 38 0.00 4.73 -9.36
C VAL A 38 0.77 3.69 -10.14
N SER A 39 1.26 2.66 -9.46
CA SER A 39 1.98 1.57 -10.10
C SER A 39 1.05 0.72 -10.96
N SER A 40 1.64 -0.16 -11.74
CA SER A 40 0.92 -1.30 -12.32
C SER A 40 0.32 -2.14 -11.19
N ILE A 41 -0.66 -2.96 -11.52
CA ILE A 41 -1.24 -3.93 -10.60
C ILE A 41 -0.44 -5.23 -10.71
N TYR A 42 -0.20 -5.87 -9.59
CA TYR A 42 0.51 -7.16 -9.52
C TYR A 42 -0.36 -8.18 -8.79
N GLU A 43 -0.41 -9.39 -9.32
CA GLU A 43 -1.03 -10.52 -8.62
C GLU A 43 0.06 -11.20 -7.78
N THR A 44 -0.23 -11.42 -6.51
CA THR A 44 0.76 -11.88 -5.54
C THR A 44 0.22 -13.03 -4.71
N GLU A 45 1.13 -13.87 -4.20
CA GLU A 45 0.75 -14.98 -3.34
C GLU A 45 0.21 -14.44 -2.00
N PRO A 46 -0.83 -15.10 -1.44
CA PRO A 46 -1.36 -14.67 -0.16
C PRO A 46 -0.37 -14.95 0.97
N VAL A 47 -0.30 -14.01 1.92
CA VAL A 47 0.41 -14.23 3.18
C VAL A 47 -0.56 -14.95 4.12
N GLY A 48 -0.17 -16.09 4.63
CA GLY A 48 -0.99 -16.85 5.57
C GLY A 48 -1.65 -18.08 5.01
N GLY A 49 -1.36 -18.44 3.77
CA GLY A 49 -1.70 -19.73 3.23
C GLY A 49 -2.58 -19.71 1.98
N PRO A 50 -2.65 -20.87 1.29
CA PRO A 50 -3.30 -20.98 -0.02
C PRO A 50 -4.84 -20.91 0.03
N ALA A 51 -5.45 -21.01 1.20
CA ALA A 51 -6.90 -20.93 1.35
C ALA A 51 -7.44 -19.52 1.09
N LEU A 52 -6.54 -18.52 1.15
CA LEU A 52 -6.89 -17.12 0.94
C LEU A 52 -6.56 -16.75 -0.51
N GLY A 53 -7.21 -16.88 -1.50
CA GLY A 53 -6.86 -16.58 -2.89
C GLY A 53 -5.81 -15.47 -3.07
N PRO A 54 -5.22 -15.35 -4.25
CA PRO A 54 -4.15 -14.38 -4.48
C PRO A 54 -4.66 -12.94 -4.39
N TYR A 55 -3.77 -12.05 -3.95
CA TYR A 55 -4.04 -10.62 -3.90
C TYR A 55 -3.74 -9.95 -5.24
N LEU A 56 -4.46 -8.88 -5.52
CA LEU A 56 -3.97 -7.84 -6.41
C LEU A 56 -3.44 -6.71 -5.54
N ASN A 57 -2.23 -6.26 -5.82
CA ASN A 57 -1.55 -5.20 -5.07
C ASN A 57 -1.07 -4.09 -6.00
N LEU A 58 -1.07 -2.88 -5.48
CA LEU A 58 -0.44 -1.73 -6.12
C LEU A 58 0.17 -0.80 -5.07
N VAL A 59 1.04 0.09 -5.51
CA VAL A 59 1.54 1.18 -4.69
C VAL A 59 1.22 2.49 -5.39
N ALA A 60 0.80 3.48 -4.62
CA ALA A 60 0.54 4.82 -5.11
C ALA A 60 1.40 5.83 -4.34
N SER A 61 1.91 6.83 -5.05
CA SER A 61 2.42 8.03 -4.41
C SER A 61 1.32 9.08 -4.41
N ALA A 62 1.27 9.89 -3.38
CA ALA A 62 0.23 10.90 -3.21
C ALA A 62 0.77 12.08 -2.41
N GLU A 63 0.04 13.19 -2.49
CA GLU A 63 0.29 14.34 -1.64
C GLU A 63 -0.93 14.58 -0.75
N THR A 64 -0.68 14.93 0.50
CA THR A 64 -1.76 15.18 1.44
C THR A 64 -1.34 16.25 2.47
N ALA A 65 -2.32 17.03 2.92
CA ALA A 65 -2.16 17.94 4.04
C ALA A 65 -2.61 17.30 5.36
N LEU A 66 -3.07 16.05 5.32
CA LEU A 66 -3.49 15.32 6.53
C LEU A 66 -2.28 15.00 7.40
N SER A 67 -2.48 15.03 8.72
CA SER A 67 -1.49 14.52 9.66
C SER A 67 -1.35 13.01 9.50
N PRO A 68 -0.29 12.39 10.04
CA PRO A 68 -0.18 10.93 10.02
C PRO A 68 -1.40 10.23 10.64
N GLU A 69 -1.92 10.76 11.74
CA GLU A 69 -3.10 10.21 12.41
C GLU A 69 -4.36 10.33 11.55
N ALA A 70 -4.55 11.50 10.93
CA ALA A 70 -5.70 11.72 10.04
C ALA A 70 -5.61 10.86 8.79
N LEU A 71 -4.42 10.66 8.26
CA LEU A 71 -4.20 9.76 7.11
C LEU A 71 -4.52 8.31 7.48
N MET A 72 -4.10 7.87 8.66
CA MET A 72 -4.45 6.54 9.17
C MET A 72 -5.96 6.39 9.27
N GLN A 73 -6.65 7.40 9.80
CA GLN A 73 -8.11 7.37 9.91
C GLN A 73 -8.76 7.29 8.53
N ALA A 74 -8.25 8.05 7.57
CA ALA A 74 -8.75 8.00 6.19
C ALA A 74 -8.57 6.60 5.58
N ALA A 75 -7.44 5.96 5.84
CA ALA A 75 -7.19 4.59 5.37
C ALA A 75 -8.18 3.60 6.00
N LEU A 76 -8.42 3.70 7.31
CA LEU A 76 -9.35 2.83 8.01
C LEU A 76 -10.79 3.01 7.52
N GLU A 77 -11.22 4.24 7.29
CA GLU A 77 -12.55 4.54 6.76
C GLU A 77 -12.72 4.01 5.34
N THR A 78 -11.68 4.12 4.53
CA THR A 78 -11.68 3.59 3.17
C THR A 78 -11.84 2.07 3.17
N GLU A 79 -11.12 1.38 4.05
CA GLU A 79 -11.27 -0.06 4.21
C GLU A 79 -12.68 -0.44 4.67
N ALA A 80 -13.24 0.30 5.62
CA ALA A 80 -14.57 0.04 6.14
C ALA A 80 -15.67 0.22 5.07
N GLU A 81 -15.54 1.25 4.24
CA GLU A 81 -16.47 1.47 3.10
C GLU A 81 -16.40 0.32 2.09
N ALA A 82 -15.24 -0.30 1.95
CA ALA A 82 -15.06 -1.45 1.05
C ALA A 82 -15.62 -2.74 1.66
N GLY A 83 -16.18 -2.71 2.85
CA GLY A 83 -16.79 -3.87 3.48
C GLY A 83 -15.85 -4.76 4.28
N ARG A 84 -14.67 -4.26 4.66
CA ARG A 84 -13.73 -5.04 5.47
C ARG A 84 -14.32 -5.37 6.86
N VAL A 85 -14.28 -6.66 7.21
CA VAL A 85 -14.69 -7.13 8.54
C VAL A 85 -13.45 -7.25 9.42
N ARG A 86 -13.40 -6.47 10.49
CA ARG A 86 -12.28 -6.48 11.43
C ARG A 86 -12.37 -7.65 12.41
N GLY A 87 -11.22 -8.00 12.98
CA GLY A 87 -11.13 -9.01 14.04
C GLY A 87 -10.91 -10.43 13.56
N LEU A 88 -10.97 -10.68 12.25
CA LEU A 88 -10.70 -11.99 11.67
C LEU A 88 -9.30 -11.99 11.08
N ARG A 89 -8.38 -12.72 11.73
CA ARG A 89 -7.03 -12.89 11.25
C ARG A 89 -7.02 -13.73 9.97
N ASN A 90 -6.25 -13.31 8.97
CA ASN A 90 -6.11 -14.01 7.69
C ASN A 90 -7.44 -14.26 6.98
N ALA A 91 -8.48 -13.49 7.27
CA ALA A 91 -9.73 -13.54 6.53
C ALA A 91 -9.55 -12.88 5.16
N PRO A 92 -10.30 -13.31 4.13
CA PRO A 92 -10.32 -12.60 2.86
C PRO A 92 -10.68 -11.13 3.05
N ARG A 93 -10.02 -10.25 2.30
CA ARG A 93 -10.17 -8.81 2.49
C ARG A 93 -10.55 -8.13 1.20
N THR A 94 -11.64 -7.39 1.23
CA THR A 94 -12.09 -6.59 0.11
C THR A 94 -11.04 -5.53 -0.25
N LEU A 95 -10.49 -4.86 0.77
CA LEU A 95 -9.46 -3.84 0.56
C LEU A 95 -8.60 -3.69 1.81
N ASP A 96 -7.28 -3.66 1.58
CA ASP A 96 -6.28 -3.26 2.57
C ASP A 96 -5.65 -1.96 2.11
N VAL A 97 -5.45 -1.01 3.01
CA VAL A 97 -4.73 0.23 2.75
C VAL A 97 -3.64 0.38 3.80
N ASP A 98 -2.38 0.33 3.37
CA ASP A 98 -1.22 0.49 4.25
C ASP A 98 -0.52 1.81 3.94
N ILE A 99 -0.15 2.56 4.97
CA ILE A 99 0.72 3.72 4.82
C ILE A 99 2.15 3.21 4.87
N LEU A 100 2.86 3.36 3.76
CA LEU A 100 4.24 2.87 3.64
C LEU A 100 5.25 3.93 4.09
N PHE A 101 5.07 5.15 3.63
CA PHE A 101 5.91 6.28 3.97
C PHE A 101 5.06 7.54 4.14
N TYR A 102 5.46 8.38 5.07
CA TYR A 102 4.90 9.72 5.25
C TYR A 102 6.07 10.71 5.24
N GLY A 103 6.38 11.26 4.07
CA GLY A 103 7.60 12.03 3.89
C GLY A 103 8.81 11.24 4.37
N ASP A 104 9.66 11.86 5.14
CA ASP A 104 10.82 11.22 5.77
C ASP A 104 10.59 10.94 7.27
N LEU A 105 9.34 10.98 7.72
CA LEU A 105 8.99 10.76 9.12
C LEU A 105 9.33 9.35 9.57
N VAL A 106 9.99 9.24 10.72
CA VAL A 106 10.23 7.98 11.42
C VAL A 106 9.44 8.04 12.72
N ARG A 107 8.51 7.11 12.88
CA ARG A 107 7.67 7.02 14.08
C ARG A 107 7.52 5.56 14.48
N ARG A 108 7.69 5.26 15.76
CA ARG A 108 7.57 3.91 16.30
C ARG A 108 6.67 3.91 17.52
N THR A 109 5.36 3.91 17.26
CA THR A 109 4.33 3.82 18.30
C THR A 109 3.44 2.62 18.01
N GLU A 110 2.69 2.15 19.03
CA GLU A 110 1.73 1.05 18.83
C GLU A 110 0.66 1.41 17.80
N ALA A 111 0.20 2.66 17.84
CA ALA A 111 -0.88 3.10 16.96
C ALA A 111 -0.42 3.25 15.51
N LEU A 112 0.86 3.63 15.30
CA LEU A 112 1.35 3.95 13.96
C LEU A 112 2.86 3.85 13.92
N THR A 113 3.38 3.02 13.03
CA THR A 113 4.80 2.89 12.77
C THR A 113 5.09 3.29 11.34
N LEU A 114 5.99 4.25 11.16
CA LEU A 114 6.39 4.78 9.85
C LEU A 114 7.92 4.86 9.75
N PRO A 115 8.53 4.49 8.64
CA PRO A 115 7.91 3.74 7.53
C PRO A 115 7.31 2.41 8.00
N HIS A 116 6.47 1.83 7.15
CA HIS A 116 5.82 0.54 7.49
C HIS A 116 6.90 -0.47 7.92
N PRO A 117 6.74 -1.14 9.07
CA PRO A 117 7.86 -1.88 9.69
C PRO A 117 8.33 -3.09 8.90
N ARG A 118 7.52 -3.63 8.01
CA ARG A 118 7.83 -4.86 7.28
C ARG A 118 7.99 -4.69 5.77
N LEU A 119 7.95 -3.46 5.26
CA LEU A 119 7.97 -3.24 3.81
C LEU A 119 9.24 -3.79 3.15
N HIS A 120 10.38 -3.69 3.81
CA HIS A 120 11.65 -4.18 3.27
C HIS A 120 11.76 -5.71 3.20
N GLU A 121 10.82 -6.41 3.82
CA GLU A 121 10.73 -7.87 3.81
C GLU A 121 9.65 -8.38 2.87
N ARG A 122 8.91 -7.50 2.20
CA ARG A 122 7.73 -7.86 1.42
C ARG A 122 7.90 -7.52 -0.05
N ARG A 123 8.17 -8.53 -0.85
CA ARG A 123 8.36 -8.36 -2.29
C ARG A 123 7.11 -7.76 -2.97
N PHE A 124 5.92 -8.11 -2.51
CA PHE A 124 4.68 -7.60 -3.08
C PHE A 124 4.47 -6.09 -2.84
N VAL A 125 5.21 -5.50 -1.92
CA VAL A 125 5.26 -4.05 -1.70
C VAL A 125 6.41 -3.44 -2.50
N LEU A 126 7.58 -4.05 -2.46
CA LEU A 126 8.80 -3.49 -3.05
C LEU A 126 8.78 -3.45 -4.57
N VAL A 127 8.17 -4.45 -5.23
CA VAL A 127 8.08 -4.46 -6.69
C VAL A 127 7.29 -3.25 -7.20
N PRO A 128 6.04 -3.03 -6.77
CA PRO A 128 5.30 -1.84 -7.22
C PRO A 128 5.89 -0.53 -6.69
N LEU A 129 6.48 -0.53 -5.49
CA LEU A 129 7.12 0.67 -4.96
C LEU A 129 8.31 1.08 -5.83
N ALA A 130 9.15 0.14 -6.22
CA ALA A 130 10.31 0.42 -7.06
C ALA A 130 9.90 0.87 -8.47
N GLU A 131 8.75 0.46 -8.96
CA GLU A 131 8.20 0.95 -10.22
C GLU A 131 7.90 2.45 -10.13
N VAL A 132 7.25 2.88 -9.04
CA VAL A 132 6.81 4.26 -8.85
C VAL A 132 7.96 5.17 -8.39
N ALA A 133 8.82 4.69 -7.51
CA ALA A 133 9.84 5.49 -6.85
C ALA A 133 11.11 4.68 -6.54
N PRO A 134 11.86 4.25 -7.58
CA PRO A 134 13.04 3.41 -7.36
C PRO A 134 14.11 4.08 -6.49
N ARG A 135 14.16 5.40 -6.51
CA ARG A 135 15.17 6.18 -5.77
C ARG A 135 14.70 6.65 -4.39
N LEU A 136 13.48 6.31 -4.01
CA LEU A 136 12.97 6.67 -2.69
C LEU A 136 13.85 6.04 -1.61
N ARG A 137 14.41 6.86 -0.74
CA ARG A 137 15.30 6.41 0.31
C ARG A 137 14.53 6.22 1.62
N HIS A 138 14.70 5.05 2.22
CA HIS A 138 14.10 4.76 3.52
C HIS A 138 14.79 5.62 4.59
N PRO A 139 14.07 6.46 5.33
CA PRO A 139 14.70 7.44 6.23
C PRO A 139 15.42 6.82 7.43
N ALA A 140 15.11 5.58 7.79
CA ALA A 140 15.77 4.89 8.89
C ALA A 140 16.83 3.91 8.40
N ARG A 141 16.64 3.28 7.23
CA ARG A 141 17.56 2.27 6.71
C ARG A 141 18.62 2.85 5.77
N GLY A 142 18.35 3.98 5.15
CA GLY A 142 19.25 4.61 4.20
C GLY A 142 19.27 3.98 2.81
N SER A 143 18.60 2.84 2.62
CA SER A 143 18.53 2.16 1.33
C SER A 143 17.42 2.72 0.46
N THR A 144 17.60 2.70 -0.86
CA THR A 144 16.54 3.08 -1.79
C THR A 144 15.56 1.91 -1.99
N ALA A 145 14.39 2.21 -2.57
CA ALA A 145 13.40 1.17 -2.91
C ALA A 145 14.02 0.10 -3.82
N ALA A 146 14.78 0.52 -4.83
CA ALA A 146 15.46 -0.41 -5.73
C ALA A 146 16.47 -1.28 -4.98
N GLU A 147 17.24 -0.70 -4.06
CA GLU A 147 18.21 -1.44 -3.25
C GLU A 147 17.51 -2.43 -2.31
N MET A 148 16.42 -2.01 -1.67
CA MET A 148 15.65 -2.89 -0.80
C MET A 148 15.05 -4.06 -1.58
N LEU A 149 14.56 -3.82 -2.81
CA LEU A 149 14.04 -4.89 -3.66
C LEU A 149 15.14 -5.90 -4.02
N ALA A 150 16.31 -5.41 -4.39
CA ALA A 150 17.44 -6.27 -4.76
C ALA A 150 17.90 -7.14 -3.58
N ALA A 151 17.80 -6.63 -2.35
CA ALA A 151 18.21 -7.33 -1.14
C ALA A 151 17.07 -8.09 -0.44
N CYS A 152 15.85 -8.04 -0.99
CA CYS A 152 14.68 -8.63 -0.33
C CYS A 152 14.78 -10.14 -0.24
N PRO A 153 14.65 -10.71 0.97
CA PRO A 153 14.74 -12.18 1.15
C PRO A 153 13.48 -12.92 0.70
N ASP A 154 12.38 -12.19 0.48
CA ASP A 154 11.10 -12.78 0.06
C ASP A 154 11.18 -13.18 -1.40
N GLU A 155 10.92 -14.46 -1.67
CA GLU A 155 10.93 -15.03 -3.03
C GLU A 155 9.52 -15.28 -3.55
N ALA A 156 8.49 -14.79 -2.87
CA ALA A 156 7.11 -14.98 -3.26
C ALA A 156 6.85 -14.39 -4.65
N ARG A 157 5.97 -15.04 -5.38
CA ARG A 157 5.66 -14.66 -6.76
C ARG A 157 4.89 -13.35 -6.80
N VAL A 158 5.37 -12.43 -7.64
CA VAL A 158 4.75 -11.13 -7.90
C VAL A 158 4.68 -10.99 -9.41
N ASP A 159 3.50 -11.19 -9.99
CA ASP A 159 3.31 -11.20 -11.43
C ASP A 159 2.54 -9.98 -11.89
N LEU A 160 2.98 -9.39 -13.00
CA LEU A 160 2.28 -8.25 -13.59
C LEU A 160 0.86 -8.67 -14.00
N TRP A 161 -0.12 -7.93 -13.50
CA TRP A 161 -1.52 -8.12 -13.87
C TRP A 161 -1.84 -7.25 -15.10
N PRO A 162 -2.59 -7.76 -16.09
CA PRO A 162 -2.81 -7.00 -17.34
C PRO A 162 -3.74 -5.79 -17.19
N GLY A 163 -4.47 -5.67 -16.09
CA GLY A 163 -5.36 -4.54 -15.87
C GLY A 163 -4.64 -3.30 -15.36
N ARG A 164 -5.30 -2.15 -15.44
CA ARG A 164 -4.81 -0.90 -14.86
C ARG A 164 -5.93 -0.20 -14.11
N VAL A 165 -5.56 0.44 -13.01
CA VAL A 165 -6.46 1.30 -12.26
C VAL A 165 -6.21 2.75 -12.67
N VAL A 166 -7.28 3.47 -12.98
CA VAL A 166 -7.20 4.90 -13.28
C VAL A 166 -7.54 5.67 -12.01
N ALA A 167 -6.56 6.36 -11.44
CA ALA A 167 -6.73 7.21 -10.27
C ALA A 167 -6.95 8.65 -10.75
N ARG A 168 -8.07 9.21 -10.42
CA ARG A 168 -8.39 10.61 -10.74
C ARG A 168 -8.90 11.32 -9.49
#